data_eb9c282aca79cb2dfec37fb6432dcf36
#
_entry.id   eb9c282aca79cb2dfec37fb6432dcf36
#
_cell.length_a   1.000
_cell.length_b   1.000
_cell.length_c   1.000
_cell.angle_alpha   90.00
_cell.angle_beta   90.00
_cell.angle_gamma   90.00
#
_symmetry.space_group_name_H-M   'P 1'
#
loop_
_entity.id
_entity.type
_entity.pdbx_description
1 polymer ?
#
loop_
_entity_poly.entity_id
_entity_poly.type
_entity_poly.pdbx_seq_one_letter_code
_entity_poly.pdbx_strand_id
1 'polypeptide(L)'
;MSSHIVKILESEYVTHDVKKFLTQKPPGYHFIPGQGTEISINHPEWKDQLRPFTFTSLSDWPYLEFTVKIYEDHKGVTRQLGRTNAGQELIIHDVFGSIQYKGPGIFLAAGSGITPFLAIFRDLHNRNAMAGNSLILSNKTIEDIIHPQELQYMLGHNFINVITREGVIGFMEKRIDKRFLIDTIRDFSGNFYVCGPQLFVDQICEHLLSLGASIDSLIIEK
;
A
#
# COMPACT_ATOMS: atom_id res chain seq x y z
N MET A 1 8.23 -19.98 -13.57
CA MET A 1 7.78 -18.59 -13.35
C MET A 1 8.14 -17.80 -14.58
N SER A 2 7.19 -17.09 -15.17
CA SER A 2 7.49 -16.16 -16.25
C SER A 2 8.15 -14.91 -15.68
N SER A 3 9.04 -14.30 -16.44
CA SER A 3 9.63 -13.02 -16.06
C SER A 3 9.65 -12.10 -17.28
N HIS A 4 9.51 -10.80 -17.02
CA HIS A 4 9.50 -9.76 -18.02
C HIS A 4 10.50 -8.66 -17.65
N ILE A 5 11.34 -8.28 -18.58
CA ILE A 5 12.16 -7.08 -18.44
C ILE A 5 11.31 -5.87 -18.84
N VAL A 6 11.19 -4.90 -17.94
CA VAL A 6 10.41 -3.67 -18.14
C VAL A 6 11.28 -2.45 -17.89
N LYS A 7 11.20 -1.48 -18.79
CA LYS A 7 11.94 -0.23 -18.68
C LYS A 7 11.19 0.72 -17.74
N ILE A 8 11.92 1.40 -16.86
CA ILE A 8 11.40 2.50 -16.06
C ILE A 8 11.19 3.70 -17.00
N LEU A 9 9.95 4.16 -17.08
CA LEU A 9 9.54 5.32 -17.86
C LEU A 9 9.78 6.62 -17.09
N GLU A 10 9.37 6.61 -15.81
CA GLU A 10 9.51 7.72 -14.88
C GLU A 10 9.79 7.20 -13.48
N SER A 11 10.50 8.01 -12.68
CA SER A 11 10.65 7.75 -11.26
C SER A 11 10.82 9.05 -10.48
N GLU A 12 10.11 9.18 -9.36
CA GLU A 12 10.17 10.36 -8.50
C GLU A 12 9.93 9.98 -7.03
N TYR A 13 10.46 10.76 -6.11
CA TYR A 13 10.14 10.62 -4.70
C TYR A 13 8.79 11.28 -4.40
N VAL A 14 7.88 10.55 -3.77
CA VAL A 14 6.55 11.03 -3.33
C VAL A 14 6.55 11.41 -1.86
N THR A 15 7.51 10.90 -1.09
CA THR A 15 7.91 11.36 0.25
C THR A 15 9.44 11.35 0.32
N HIS A 16 10.03 11.75 1.45
CA HIS A 16 11.48 11.73 1.62
C HIS A 16 12.13 10.34 1.50
N ASP A 17 11.35 9.27 1.70
CA ASP A 17 11.83 7.89 1.70
C ASP A 17 10.95 6.90 0.89
N VAL A 18 9.98 7.42 0.11
CA VAL A 18 9.13 6.60 -0.75
C VAL A 18 9.24 7.08 -2.20
N LYS A 19 9.59 6.17 -3.10
CA LYS A 19 9.78 6.44 -4.52
C LYS A 19 8.71 5.74 -5.36
N LYS A 20 8.12 6.50 -6.28
CA LYS A 20 7.20 6.00 -7.29
C LYS A 20 7.97 5.65 -8.55
N PHE A 21 7.61 4.54 -9.20
CA PHE A 21 8.13 4.09 -10.48
C PHE A 21 6.97 3.86 -11.43
N LEU A 22 7.03 4.47 -12.61
CA LEU A 22 6.23 4.09 -13.75
C LEU A 22 7.07 3.24 -14.68
N THR A 23 6.58 2.06 -15.06
CA THR A 23 7.31 1.15 -15.95
C THR A 23 6.48 0.75 -17.15
N GLN A 24 7.14 0.26 -18.18
CA GLN A 24 6.45 -0.41 -19.27
C GLN A 24 5.57 -1.54 -18.73
N LYS A 25 4.44 -1.75 -19.38
CA LYS A 25 3.55 -2.88 -19.09
C LYS A 25 3.69 -3.92 -20.20
N PRO A 26 4.02 -5.17 -19.89
CA PRO A 26 4.07 -6.23 -20.89
C PRO A 26 2.69 -6.48 -21.51
N PRO A 27 2.62 -6.79 -22.82
CA PRO A 27 1.36 -7.19 -23.45
C PRO A 27 0.72 -8.38 -22.73
N GLY A 28 -0.59 -8.30 -22.47
CA GLY A 28 -1.32 -9.35 -21.78
C GLY A 28 -1.03 -9.49 -20.28
N TYR A 29 -0.29 -8.58 -19.68
CA TYR A 29 -0.02 -8.60 -18.24
C TYR A 29 -1.20 -7.99 -17.48
N HIS A 30 -1.98 -8.84 -16.80
CA HIS A 30 -3.19 -8.48 -16.08
C HIS A 30 -3.07 -8.79 -14.59
N PHE A 31 -3.67 -7.96 -13.77
CA PHE A 31 -3.77 -8.12 -12.33
C PHE A 31 -5.07 -7.46 -11.83
N ILE A 32 -5.45 -7.76 -10.61
CA ILE A 32 -6.56 -7.10 -9.93
C ILE A 32 -6.01 -6.19 -8.82
N PRO A 33 -6.73 -5.10 -8.45
CA PRO A 33 -6.31 -4.20 -7.37
C PRO A 33 -6.02 -4.96 -6.06
N GLY A 34 -4.87 -4.64 -5.45
CA GLY A 34 -4.38 -5.31 -4.24
C GLY A 34 -3.40 -6.45 -4.49
N GLN A 35 -3.18 -6.85 -5.74
CA GLN A 35 -2.13 -7.81 -6.11
C GLN A 35 -0.78 -7.12 -6.32
N GLY A 36 0.27 -7.92 -6.37
CA GLY A 36 1.64 -7.51 -6.61
C GLY A 36 2.41 -8.49 -7.47
N THR A 37 3.70 -8.21 -7.60
CA THR A 37 4.66 -9.09 -8.27
C THR A 37 5.99 -9.02 -7.53
N GLU A 38 6.84 -10.02 -7.73
CA GLU A 38 8.24 -9.91 -7.33
C GLU A 38 8.99 -9.05 -8.33
N ILE A 39 9.82 -8.14 -7.80
CA ILE A 39 10.66 -7.23 -8.60
C ILE A 39 12.11 -7.41 -8.23
N SER A 40 12.97 -7.44 -9.24
CA SER A 40 14.41 -7.24 -9.12
C SER A 40 14.91 -6.20 -10.11
N ILE A 41 16.15 -5.75 -9.95
CA ILE A 41 16.77 -4.78 -10.87
C ILE A 41 17.53 -5.57 -11.92
N ASN A 42 17.34 -5.26 -13.21
CA ASN A 42 18.04 -5.92 -14.30
C ASN A 42 19.53 -5.48 -14.35
N HIS A 43 20.28 -5.97 -13.35
CA HIS A 43 21.70 -5.74 -13.18
C HIS A 43 22.36 -7.01 -12.65
N PRO A 44 23.59 -7.40 -13.07
CA PRO A 44 24.23 -8.65 -12.68
C PRO A 44 24.24 -8.93 -11.18
N GLU A 45 24.39 -7.91 -10.34
CA GLU A 45 24.43 -8.05 -8.88
C GLU A 45 23.05 -8.14 -8.23
N TRP A 46 21.97 -7.70 -8.92
CA TRP A 46 20.64 -7.50 -8.32
C TRP A 46 19.52 -8.32 -8.95
N LYS A 47 19.75 -8.90 -10.14
CA LYS A 47 18.70 -9.61 -10.90
C LYS A 47 18.11 -10.82 -10.19
N ASP A 48 18.86 -11.43 -9.28
CA ASP A 48 18.43 -12.61 -8.51
C ASP A 48 17.92 -12.25 -7.10
N GLN A 49 17.87 -10.97 -6.77
CA GLN A 49 17.40 -10.47 -5.47
C GLN A 49 15.97 -9.92 -5.59
N LEU A 50 15.00 -10.82 -5.49
CA LEU A 50 13.58 -10.52 -5.61
C LEU A 50 13.00 -9.90 -4.34
N ARG A 51 12.07 -8.95 -4.53
CA ARG A 51 11.23 -8.41 -3.45
C ARG A 51 9.81 -8.20 -3.94
N PRO A 52 8.81 -8.51 -3.09
CA PRO A 52 7.41 -8.30 -3.43
C PRO A 52 7.05 -6.81 -3.37
N PHE A 53 6.32 -6.35 -4.38
CA PHE A 53 5.70 -5.03 -4.41
C PHE A 53 4.31 -5.10 -5.03
N THR A 54 3.37 -4.39 -4.42
CA THR A 54 2.01 -4.28 -4.93
C THR A 54 1.93 -3.26 -6.05
N PHE A 55 1.05 -3.53 -7.02
CA PHE A 55 0.72 -2.55 -8.05
C PHE A 55 -0.08 -1.42 -7.42
N THR A 56 0.32 -0.19 -7.68
CA THR A 56 -0.48 0.99 -7.35
C THR A 56 -1.24 1.51 -8.57
N SER A 57 -0.90 1.09 -9.80
CA SER A 57 -1.69 1.30 -11.02
C SER A 57 -2.94 0.42 -11.07
N LEU A 58 -3.84 0.73 -12.01
CA LEU A 58 -4.93 -0.16 -12.41
C LEU A 58 -4.51 -1.02 -13.60
N SER A 59 -5.18 -2.17 -13.77
CA SER A 59 -4.82 -3.14 -14.82
C SER A 59 -5.18 -2.68 -16.24
N ASP A 60 -6.02 -1.69 -16.40
CA ASP A 60 -6.37 -1.06 -17.68
C ASP A 60 -5.45 0.10 -18.06
N TRP A 61 -4.56 0.53 -17.16
CA TRP A 61 -3.58 1.57 -17.47
C TRP A 61 -2.52 1.08 -18.45
N PRO A 62 -1.96 1.96 -19.29
CA PRO A 62 -0.96 1.58 -20.30
C PRO A 62 0.44 1.33 -19.71
N TYR A 63 0.63 1.49 -18.41
CA TYR A 63 1.87 1.31 -17.67
C TYR A 63 1.60 0.58 -16.34
N LEU A 64 2.67 0.10 -15.71
CA LEU A 64 2.62 -0.35 -14.32
C LEU A 64 3.17 0.75 -13.42
N GLU A 65 2.56 0.90 -12.23
CA GLU A 65 3.04 1.82 -11.20
C GLU A 65 3.33 1.03 -9.91
N PHE A 66 4.47 1.35 -9.30
CA PHE A 66 4.89 0.83 -8.01
C PHE A 66 5.30 1.99 -7.11
N THR A 67 4.86 1.97 -5.86
CA THR A 67 5.21 2.94 -4.82
C THR A 67 6.01 2.22 -3.75
N VAL A 68 7.32 2.46 -3.69
CA VAL A 68 8.29 1.65 -2.96
C VAL A 68 8.94 2.46 -1.85
N LYS A 69 8.88 1.95 -0.62
CA LYS A 69 9.64 2.52 0.49
C LYS A 69 11.10 2.13 0.38
N ILE A 70 11.97 3.14 0.44
CA ILE A 70 13.41 3.02 0.35
C ILE A 70 14.00 2.92 1.77
N TYR A 71 14.78 1.89 2.01
CA TYR A 71 15.46 1.66 3.29
C TYR A 71 16.96 1.88 3.10
N GLU A 72 17.45 3.09 3.42
CA GLU A 72 18.86 3.46 3.23
C GLU A 72 19.81 2.71 4.19
N ASP A 73 19.31 2.31 5.35
CA ASP A 73 20.12 1.60 6.38
C ASP A 73 20.41 0.14 6.00
N HIS A 74 19.69 -0.42 5.05
CA HIS A 74 19.86 -1.79 4.59
C HIS A 74 20.52 -1.83 3.22
N LYS A 75 21.63 -2.57 3.09
CA LYS A 75 22.29 -2.81 1.80
C LYS A 75 21.48 -3.83 0.97
N GLY A 76 20.23 -3.50 0.66
CA GLY A 76 19.29 -4.38 -0.05
C GLY A 76 18.73 -3.76 -1.33
N VAL A 77 17.84 -4.51 -1.98
CA VAL A 77 17.18 -4.13 -3.25
C VAL A 77 16.48 -2.78 -3.14
N THR A 78 15.78 -2.48 -2.04
CA THR A 78 15.05 -1.22 -1.87
C THR A 78 15.99 -0.02 -1.86
N ARG A 79 17.18 -0.13 -1.22
CA ARG A 79 18.19 0.93 -1.30
C ARG A 79 18.69 1.13 -2.73
N GLN A 80 18.89 0.04 -3.46
CA GLN A 80 19.34 0.13 -4.85
C GLN A 80 18.24 0.71 -5.75
N LEU A 81 16.97 0.37 -5.52
CA LEU A 81 15.83 1.01 -6.19
C LEU A 81 15.81 2.53 -5.97
N GLY A 82 16.17 3.01 -4.78
CA GLY A 82 16.33 4.44 -4.53
C GLY A 82 17.28 5.15 -5.51
N ARG A 83 18.29 4.43 -6.02
CA ARG A 83 19.30 4.92 -6.97
C ARG A 83 18.95 4.65 -8.43
N THR A 84 17.89 3.87 -8.67
CA THR A 84 17.46 3.47 -10.03
C THR A 84 16.53 4.54 -10.61
N ASN A 85 16.78 4.94 -11.86
CA ASN A 85 16.09 6.07 -12.51
C ASN A 85 15.46 5.66 -13.86
N ALA A 86 14.71 6.59 -14.45
CA ALA A 86 14.15 6.42 -15.79
C ALA A 86 15.22 5.98 -16.80
N GLY A 87 14.85 5.07 -17.69
CA GLY A 87 15.72 4.46 -18.67
C GLY A 87 16.38 3.15 -18.23
N GLN A 88 16.50 2.88 -16.93
CA GLN A 88 16.96 1.60 -16.38
C GLN A 88 15.84 0.56 -16.40
N GLU A 89 16.18 -0.69 -16.11
CA GLU A 89 15.27 -1.82 -16.28
C GLU A 89 15.06 -2.57 -14.99
N LEU A 90 13.82 -3.03 -14.79
CA LEU A 90 13.42 -3.94 -13.75
C LEU A 90 13.04 -5.30 -14.36
N ILE A 91 13.10 -6.34 -13.57
CA ILE A 91 12.56 -7.65 -13.89
C ILE A 91 11.34 -7.86 -13.00
N ILE A 92 10.19 -8.10 -13.61
CA ILE A 92 8.94 -8.42 -12.92
C ILE A 92 8.54 -9.86 -13.22
N HIS A 93 7.81 -10.47 -12.31
CA HIS A 93 7.43 -11.89 -12.37
C HIS A 93 5.91 -12.09 -12.45
N ASP A 94 5.47 -13.34 -12.22
CA ASP A 94 4.03 -13.68 -12.19
C ASP A 94 3.33 -12.86 -11.09
N VAL A 95 2.06 -12.53 -11.34
CA VAL A 95 1.20 -11.80 -10.42
C VAL A 95 0.82 -12.69 -9.25
N PHE A 96 0.86 -12.16 -8.04
CA PHE A 96 0.40 -12.83 -6.83
C PHE A 96 -0.23 -11.83 -5.85
N GLY A 97 -0.69 -12.32 -4.70
CA GLY A 97 -1.19 -11.51 -3.59
C GLY A 97 -2.60 -11.89 -3.17
N SER A 98 -2.89 -11.64 -1.92
CA SER A 98 -4.11 -12.08 -1.25
C SER A 98 -5.04 -10.94 -0.82
N ILE A 99 -4.60 -9.70 -0.84
CA ILE A 99 -5.47 -8.56 -0.54
C ILE A 99 -6.38 -8.31 -1.75
N GLN A 100 -7.64 -8.72 -1.61
CA GLN A 100 -8.68 -8.49 -2.61
C GLN A 100 -9.86 -7.80 -1.96
N TYR A 101 -10.47 -6.87 -2.68
CA TYR A 101 -11.67 -6.20 -2.22
C TYR A 101 -12.86 -7.16 -2.17
N LYS A 102 -13.43 -7.35 -0.98
CA LYS A 102 -14.59 -8.24 -0.72
C LYS A 102 -15.90 -7.48 -0.47
N GLY A 103 -15.85 -6.15 -0.45
CA GLY A 103 -16.99 -5.29 -0.17
C GLY A 103 -16.63 -4.13 0.74
N PRO A 104 -17.57 -3.21 1.02
CA PRO A 104 -17.34 -2.08 1.89
C PRO A 104 -16.75 -2.48 3.24
N GLY A 105 -15.85 -1.63 3.76
CA GLY A 105 -15.18 -1.92 5.02
C GLY A 105 -14.17 -0.86 5.44
N ILE A 106 -13.43 -1.17 6.49
CA ILE A 106 -12.45 -0.28 7.09
C ILE A 106 -11.05 -0.77 6.73
N PHE A 107 -10.28 0.11 6.13
CA PHE A 107 -8.89 -0.11 5.74
C PHE A 107 -7.98 0.47 6.83
N LEU A 108 -7.10 -0.36 7.38
CA LEU A 108 -6.11 0.03 8.38
C LEU A 108 -4.72 -0.18 7.82
N ALA A 109 -3.97 0.91 7.62
CA ALA A 109 -2.65 0.86 7.04
C ALA A 109 -1.61 1.54 7.92
N ALA A 110 -0.36 1.08 7.84
CA ALA A 110 0.79 1.77 8.44
C ALA A 110 1.90 1.99 7.40
N GLY A 111 2.25 3.28 7.20
CA GLY A 111 3.27 3.69 6.24
C GLY A 111 3.02 3.16 4.83
N SER A 112 4.01 2.46 4.25
CA SER A 112 3.91 1.86 2.91
C SER A 112 2.86 0.74 2.78
N GLY A 113 2.27 0.26 3.88
CA GLY A 113 1.12 -0.66 3.83
C GLY A 113 -0.13 -0.08 3.17
N ILE A 114 -0.14 1.22 2.84
CA ILE A 114 -1.19 1.84 2.01
C ILE A 114 -1.15 1.36 0.54
N THR A 115 -0.04 0.86 0.04
CA THR A 115 0.15 0.62 -1.39
C THR A 115 -0.86 -0.34 -2.02
N PRO A 116 -1.24 -1.50 -1.44
CA PRO A 116 -2.28 -2.35 -2.02
C PRO A 116 -3.66 -1.64 -2.01
N PHE A 117 -3.90 -0.77 -1.06
CA PHE A 117 -5.17 -0.05 -0.93
C PHE A 117 -5.29 1.10 -1.93
N LEU A 118 -4.18 1.70 -2.38
CA LEU A 118 -4.20 2.74 -3.42
C LEU A 118 -4.86 2.23 -4.70
N ALA A 119 -4.46 1.06 -5.21
CA ALA A 119 -5.07 0.48 -6.40
C ALA A 119 -6.56 0.14 -6.18
N ILE A 120 -6.92 -0.37 -4.99
CA ILE A 120 -8.31 -0.66 -4.63
C ILE A 120 -9.14 0.63 -4.61
N PHE A 121 -8.68 1.70 -3.97
CA PHE A 121 -9.40 2.97 -3.91
C PHE A 121 -9.51 3.64 -5.28
N ARG A 122 -8.46 3.60 -6.10
CA ARG A 122 -8.49 4.10 -7.49
C ARG A 122 -9.56 3.38 -8.32
N ASP A 123 -9.64 2.06 -8.23
CA ASP A 123 -10.64 1.24 -8.92
C ASP A 123 -12.06 1.55 -8.41
N LEU A 124 -12.26 1.59 -7.09
CA LEU A 124 -13.54 1.94 -6.48
C LEU A 124 -13.99 3.36 -6.84
N HIS A 125 -13.07 4.31 -6.85
CA HIS A 125 -13.36 5.69 -7.23
C HIS A 125 -13.80 5.79 -8.70
N ASN A 126 -13.07 5.14 -9.62
CA ASN A 126 -13.40 5.12 -11.04
C ASN A 126 -14.80 4.52 -11.30
N ARG A 127 -15.22 3.57 -10.49
CA ARG A 127 -16.54 2.92 -10.56
C ARG A 127 -17.63 3.63 -9.74
N ASN A 128 -17.33 4.77 -9.09
CA ASN A 128 -18.22 5.46 -8.14
C ASN A 128 -18.73 4.54 -7.01
N ALA A 129 -17.89 3.63 -6.53
CA ALA A 129 -18.19 2.61 -5.52
C ALA A 129 -17.48 2.85 -4.17
N MET A 130 -17.12 4.10 -3.87
CA MET A 130 -16.40 4.44 -2.61
C MET A 130 -17.27 4.38 -1.36
N ALA A 131 -18.59 4.39 -1.49
CA ALA A 131 -19.52 4.41 -0.36
C ALA A 131 -19.30 3.23 0.59
N GLY A 132 -19.31 3.49 1.90
CA GLY A 132 -19.12 2.48 2.94
C GLY A 132 -17.66 2.06 3.19
N ASN A 133 -16.69 2.69 2.48
CA ASN A 133 -15.27 2.48 2.71
C ASN A 133 -14.66 3.64 3.50
N SER A 134 -13.75 3.32 4.42
CA SER A 134 -12.95 4.30 5.17
C SER A 134 -11.51 3.83 5.33
N LEU A 135 -10.58 4.78 5.50
CA LEU A 135 -9.17 4.53 5.70
C LEU A 135 -8.70 5.15 7.02
N ILE A 136 -8.05 4.35 7.85
CA ILE A 136 -7.27 4.79 9.00
C ILE A 136 -5.80 4.52 8.67
N LEU A 137 -5.03 5.59 8.44
CA LEU A 137 -3.63 5.50 8.02
C LEU A 137 -2.72 6.01 9.13
N SER A 138 -1.83 5.15 9.62
CA SER A 138 -0.82 5.49 10.62
C SER A 138 0.52 5.81 9.97
N ASN A 139 1.07 6.98 10.29
CA ASN A 139 2.41 7.42 9.89
C ASN A 139 3.17 7.98 11.08
N LYS A 140 4.49 8.13 10.95
CA LYS A 140 5.32 8.76 11.99
C LYS A 140 5.12 10.27 12.00
N THR A 141 5.18 10.89 10.83
CA THR A 141 5.07 12.33 10.60
C THR A 141 4.10 12.62 9.46
N ILE A 142 3.72 13.87 9.27
CA ILE A 142 2.88 14.29 8.13
C ILE A 142 3.61 14.07 6.79
N GLU A 143 4.92 14.27 6.78
CA GLU A 143 5.74 14.11 5.57
C GLU A 143 5.87 12.66 5.10
N ASP A 144 5.53 11.69 5.97
CA ASP A 144 5.48 10.27 5.62
C ASP A 144 4.19 9.86 4.87
N ILE A 145 3.18 10.73 4.79
CA ILE A 145 1.90 10.37 4.18
C ILE A 145 2.04 10.24 2.66
N ILE A 146 1.85 9.04 2.16
CA ILE A 146 1.92 8.73 0.73
C ILE A 146 0.63 9.22 0.06
N HIS A 147 0.75 10.05 -0.99
CA HIS A 147 -0.36 10.59 -1.79
C HIS A 147 -1.52 11.20 -0.99
N PRO A 148 -1.25 12.11 -0.01
CA PRO A 148 -2.30 12.61 0.90
C PRO A 148 -3.44 13.33 0.17
N GLN A 149 -3.15 14.10 -0.88
CA GLN A 149 -4.15 14.83 -1.66
C GLN A 149 -5.07 13.88 -2.42
N GLU A 150 -4.51 12.81 -3.03
CA GLU A 150 -5.28 11.81 -3.75
C GLU A 150 -6.20 11.03 -2.81
N LEU A 151 -5.68 10.59 -1.66
CA LEU A 151 -6.48 9.89 -0.63
C LEU A 151 -7.60 10.79 -0.09
N GLN A 152 -7.30 12.06 0.19
CA GLN A 152 -8.30 13.02 0.64
C GLN A 152 -9.38 13.27 -0.43
N TYR A 153 -9.00 13.34 -1.70
CA TYR A 153 -9.94 13.50 -2.82
C TYR A 153 -10.90 12.31 -2.95
N MET A 154 -10.38 11.07 -2.85
CA MET A 154 -11.17 9.86 -2.99
C MET A 154 -12.07 9.55 -1.78
N LEU A 155 -11.61 9.82 -0.57
CA LEU A 155 -12.23 9.36 0.68
C LEU A 155 -12.90 10.49 1.47
N GLY A 156 -12.50 11.75 1.27
CA GLY A 156 -13.02 12.89 2.04
C GLY A 156 -12.83 12.70 3.54
N HIS A 157 -13.89 12.85 4.31
CA HIS A 157 -13.88 12.67 5.79
C HIS A 157 -13.80 11.21 6.23
N ASN A 158 -13.86 10.25 5.32
CA ASN A 158 -13.59 8.85 5.60
C ASN A 158 -12.07 8.53 5.61
N PHE A 159 -11.20 9.52 5.43
CA PHE A 159 -9.76 9.41 5.54
C PHE A 159 -9.30 9.96 6.89
N ILE A 160 -8.87 9.09 7.80
CA ILE A 160 -8.37 9.41 9.12
C ILE A 160 -6.86 9.18 9.16
N ASN A 161 -6.10 10.26 9.41
CA ASN A 161 -4.65 10.19 9.60
C ASN A 161 -4.32 10.14 11.10
N VAL A 162 -3.47 9.18 11.47
CA VAL A 162 -2.93 9.00 12.82
C VAL A 162 -1.43 9.22 12.78
N ILE A 163 -0.97 10.33 13.38
CA ILE A 163 0.45 10.69 13.43
C ILE A 163 1.03 10.26 14.78
N THR A 164 2.13 9.49 14.76
CA THR A 164 2.63 8.82 15.97
C THR A 164 3.83 9.50 16.64
N ARG A 165 4.46 10.51 15.99
CA ARG A 165 5.71 11.13 16.46
C ARG A 165 5.72 12.66 16.42
N GLU A 166 4.66 13.31 15.96
CA GLU A 166 4.55 14.76 15.92
C GLU A 166 3.27 15.22 16.58
N GLY A 167 3.40 16.14 17.54
CA GLY A 167 2.27 16.86 18.12
C GLY A 167 1.81 17.96 17.17
N VAL A 168 1.02 17.62 16.14
CA VAL A 168 0.50 18.57 15.16
C VAL A 168 -0.95 18.92 15.48
N ILE A 169 -1.26 20.23 15.56
CA ILE A 169 -2.63 20.71 15.74
C ILE A 169 -3.51 20.18 14.60
N GLY A 170 -4.59 19.48 14.94
CA GLY A 170 -5.54 18.88 13.99
C GLY A 170 -5.27 17.42 13.63
N PHE A 171 -4.19 16.82 14.11
CA PHE A 171 -3.91 15.39 13.98
C PHE A 171 -3.94 14.71 15.34
N MET A 172 -4.41 13.46 15.37
CA MET A 172 -4.37 12.67 16.60
C MET A 172 -2.94 12.13 16.80
N GLU A 173 -2.22 12.67 17.79
CA GLU A 173 -0.99 12.04 18.29
C GLU A 173 -1.36 10.80 19.10
N LYS A 174 -1.65 9.70 18.40
CA LYS A 174 -2.05 8.43 19.04
C LYS A 174 -1.59 7.26 18.19
N ARG A 175 -1.38 6.13 18.84
CA ARG A 175 -1.32 4.84 18.16
C ARG A 175 -2.74 4.34 17.88
N ILE A 176 -2.90 3.54 16.85
CA ILE A 176 -4.13 2.79 16.61
C ILE A 176 -4.15 1.63 17.61
N ASP A 177 -4.57 1.94 18.84
CA ASP A 177 -4.76 0.96 19.91
C ASP A 177 -6.24 0.55 20.04
N LYS A 178 -6.52 -0.38 20.93
CA LYS A 178 -7.88 -0.86 21.17
C LYS A 178 -8.84 0.27 21.54
N ARG A 179 -8.42 1.24 22.34
CA ARG A 179 -9.25 2.39 22.74
C ARG A 179 -9.56 3.28 21.54
N PHE A 180 -8.55 3.57 20.70
CA PHE A 180 -8.74 4.30 19.46
C PHE A 180 -9.78 3.62 18.55
N LEU A 181 -9.69 2.29 18.39
CA LEU A 181 -10.63 1.55 17.56
C LEU A 181 -12.08 1.64 18.10
N ILE A 182 -12.29 1.52 19.43
CA ILE A 182 -13.60 1.69 20.07
C ILE A 182 -14.17 3.10 19.83
N ASP A 183 -13.32 4.12 19.95
CA ASP A 183 -13.75 5.52 19.82
C ASP A 183 -14.06 5.89 18.37
N THR A 184 -13.46 5.18 17.39
CA THR A 184 -13.53 5.50 15.97
C THR A 184 -14.50 4.60 15.18
N ILE A 185 -14.58 3.32 15.53
CA ILE A 185 -15.35 2.30 14.82
C ILE A 185 -16.61 1.96 15.62
N ARG A 186 -17.77 2.07 14.96
CA ARG A 186 -19.06 1.79 15.60
C ARG A 186 -19.53 0.35 15.43
N ASP A 187 -19.10 -0.31 14.36
CA ASP A 187 -19.53 -1.65 14.00
C ASP A 187 -18.32 -2.51 13.59
N PHE A 188 -18.16 -3.62 14.28
CA PHE A 188 -17.08 -4.59 14.07
C PHE A 188 -17.53 -5.83 13.27
N SER A 189 -18.72 -5.82 12.69
CA SER A 189 -19.25 -6.94 11.88
C SER A 189 -18.82 -6.89 10.40
N GLY A 190 -18.32 -5.74 9.94
CA GLY A 190 -17.91 -5.51 8.54
C GLY A 190 -16.52 -6.05 8.19
N ASN A 191 -16.09 -5.78 6.95
CA ASN A 191 -14.76 -6.16 6.47
C ASN A 191 -13.67 -5.22 7.03
N PHE A 192 -12.53 -5.79 7.39
CA PHE A 192 -11.33 -5.07 7.81
C PHE A 192 -10.14 -5.48 6.95
N TYR A 193 -9.57 -4.51 6.26
CA TYR A 193 -8.40 -4.67 5.41
C TYR A 193 -7.18 -4.14 6.16
N VAL A 194 -6.21 -4.99 6.47
CA VAL A 194 -5.06 -4.61 7.30
C VAL A 194 -3.75 -4.86 6.55
N CYS A 195 -2.92 -3.83 6.43
CA CYS A 195 -1.61 -3.92 5.79
C CYS A 195 -0.58 -2.97 6.44
N GLY A 196 0.65 -3.46 6.60
CA GLY A 196 1.74 -2.70 7.21
C GLY A 196 2.83 -3.62 7.77
N PRO A 197 3.71 -3.09 8.62
CA PRO A 197 4.68 -3.93 9.33
C PRO A 197 4.01 -5.05 10.12
N GLN A 198 4.64 -6.24 10.18
CA GLN A 198 4.05 -7.44 10.80
C GLN A 198 3.50 -7.18 12.20
N LEU A 199 4.26 -6.50 13.05
CA LEU A 199 3.83 -6.16 14.40
C LEU A 199 2.55 -5.30 14.42
N PHE A 200 2.39 -4.38 13.48
CA PHE A 200 1.17 -3.59 13.33
C PHE A 200 -0.01 -4.48 12.94
N VAL A 201 0.18 -5.33 11.94
CA VAL A 201 -0.87 -6.25 11.47
C VAL A 201 -1.33 -7.16 12.61
N ASP A 202 -0.39 -7.78 13.33
CA ASP A 202 -0.70 -8.69 14.45
C ASP A 202 -1.51 -7.99 15.55
N GLN A 203 -1.05 -6.79 15.97
CA GLN A 203 -1.72 -6.02 17.02
C GLN A 203 -3.13 -5.56 16.60
N ILE A 204 -3.28 -5.07 15.37
CA ILE A 204 -4.59 -4.63 14.86
C ILE A 204 -5.56 -5.80 14.77
N CYS A 205 -5.12 -6.94 14.24
CA CYS A 205 -5.94 -8.15 14.13
C CYS A 205 -6.39 -8.64 15.53
N GLU A 206 -5.47 -8.69 16.50
CA GLU A 206 -5.79 -9.07 17.88
C GLU A 206 -6.85 -8.12 18.48
N HIS A 207 -6.68 -6.82 18.31
CA HIS A 207 -7.65 -5.83 18.81
C HIS A 207 -9.01 -6.00 18.14
N LEU A 208 -9.07 -6.11 16.80
CA LEU A 208 -10.32 -6.29 16.07
C LEU A 208 -11.08 -7.55 16.51
N LEU A 209 -10.38 -8.68 16.61
CA LEU A 209 -10.97 -9.94 17.11
C LEU A 209 -11.51 -9.80 18.53
N SER A 210 -10.75 -9.14 19.43
CA SER A 210 -11.18 -8.89 20.81
C SER A 210 -12.38 -7.93 20.92
N LEU A 211 -12.67 -7.18 19.86
CA LEU A 211 -13.81 -6.26 19.75
C LEU A 211 -15.00 -6.86 19.00
N GLY A 212 -14.92 -8.13 18.59
CA GLY A 212 -16.01 -8.87 17.98
C GLY A 212 -15.96 -9.01 16.47
N ALA A 213 -14.87 -8.58 15.80
CA ALA A 213 -14.69 -8.89 14.40
C ALA A 213 -14.54 -10.40 14.17
N SER A 214 -15.10 -10.89 13.07
CA SER A 214 -14.90 -12.29 12.64
C SER A 214 -13.53 -12.46 12.00
N ILE A 215 -12.93 -13.65 12.20
CA ILE A 215 -11.66 -13.98 11.52
C ILE A 215 -11.81 -13.96 9.99
N ASP A 216 -12.98 -14.32 9.46
CA ASP A 216 -13.27 -14.32 8.03
C ASP A 216 -13.42 -12.92 7.43
N SER A 217 -13.68 -11.92 8.30
CA SER A 217 -13.77 -10.51 7.90
C SER A 217 -12.42 -9.80 7.87
N LEU A 218 -11.34 -10.43 8.34
CA LEU A 218 -9.99 -9.89 8.31
C LEU A 218 -9.30 -10.23 6.98
N ILE A 219 -9.02 -9.21 6.17
CA ILE A 219 -8.32 -9.32 4.88
C ILE A 219 -6.92 -8.76 5.07
N ILE A 220 -5.95 -9.66 5.15
CA ILE A 220 -4.54 -9.31 5.39
C ILE A 220 -3.66 -9.85 4.26
N GLU A 221 -2.51 -9.24 4.07
CA GLU A 221 -1.47 -9.75 3.17
C GLU A 221 -0.84 -11.01 3.80
N LYS A 222 -0.79 -12.09 3.01
CA LYS A 222 -0.17 -13.37 3.41
C LYS A 222 1.14 -13.59 2.70
#